data_6b2e4ab118551851b00ed017654ad323
#
_entry.id   6b2e4ab118551851b00ed017654ad323
#
_cell.length_a   1.000
_cell.length_b   1.000
_cell.length_c   1.000
_cell.angle_alpha   90.00
_cell.angle_beta   90.00
_cell.angle_gamma   90.00
#
_symmetry.space_group_name_H-M   'P 1'
#
loop_
_entity.id
_entity.type
_entity.pdbx_description
1 polymer ?
#
loop_
_entity_poly.entity_id
_entity_poly.type
_entity_poly.pdbx_seq_one_letter_code
_entity_poly.pdbx_strand_id
1 'polypeptide(L)'
;PVGSADVGVSAFFVKVLNGEPELYCKSWNSNAATPAFSDTQVVRGVETLQIVYGVDTNNDEVADKWLGAASISDDPAVSPNWNNVVAMRVGMVLRGSVGSSQGQSATASENDLYPLGKAFTCENTATSCTPTEAAHRFTPPADNRLRRAFATTFMFRSGIQ
;
A
#
# COMPACT_ATOMS: atom_id res chain seq x y z
N PRO A 1 1.53 1.26 -30.81
CA PRO A 1 0.82 0.30 -29.97
C PRO A 1 1.85 -0.69 -29.43
N VAL A 2 2.02 -0.73 -28.11
CA VAL A 2 2.86 -1.73 -27.44
C VAL A 2 2.16 -3.08 -27.63
N GLY A 3 2.84 -4.06 -28.21
CA GLY A 3 2.28 -5.40 -28.36
C GLY A 3 2.05 -6.05 -26.99
N SER A 4 1.09 -6.95 -26.87
CA SER A 4 0.79 -7.64 -25.60
C SER A 4 1.99 -8.41 -25.00
N ALA A 5 3.04 -8.64 -25.79
CA ALA A 5 4.30 -9.26 -25.36
C ALA A 5 5.23 -8.31 -24.59
N ASP A 6 4.97 -7.00 -24.63
CA ASP A 6 5.84 -5.97 -24.06
C ASP A 6 5.32 -5.44 -22.69
N VAL A 7 4.28 -6.03 -22.12
CA VAL A 7 3.75 -5.63 -20.82
C VAL A 7 4.65 -6.16 -19.71
N GLY A 8 5.40 -5.26 -19.11
CA GLY A 8 6.16 -5.55 -17.88
C GLY A 8 5.22 -5.63 -16.68
N VAL A 9 5.31 -6.70 -15.90
CA VAL A 9 4.57 -6.86 -14.65
C VAL A 9 5.54 -6.78 -13.48
N SER A 10 5.24 -5.91 -12.52
CA SER A 10 5.95 -5.83 -11.24
C SER A 10 4.95 -5.88 -10.10
N ALA A 11 5.23 -6.74 -9.11
CA ALA A 11 4.43 -6.84 -7.90
C ALA A 11 5.27 -6.51 -6.67
N PHE A 12 4.78 -5.61 -5.82
CA PHE A 12 5.41 -5.27 -4.56
C PHE A 12 4.71 -5.99 -3.41
N PHE A 13 5.48 -6.58 -2.51
CA PHE A 13 4.94 -7.31 -1.35
C PHE A 13 5.94 -7.31 -0.20
N VAL A 14 5.41 -7.47 1.01
CA VAL A 14 6.23 -7.63 2.21
C VAL A 14 6.46 -9.12 2.47
N LYS A 15 7.72 -9.49 2.69
CA LYS A 15 8.15 -10.85 3.03
C LYS A 15 8.99 -10.80 4.30
N VAL A 16 8.77 -11.77 5.18
CA VAL A 16 9.59 -11.92 6.39
C VAL A 16 10.70 -12.94 6.10
N LEU A 17 11.95 -12.50 6.21
CA LEU A 17 13.12 -13.35 6.07
C LEU A 17 13.94 -13.30 7.36
N ASN A 18 14.17 -14.46 7.99
CA ASN A 18 14.90 -14.57 9.27
C ASN A 18 14.36 -13.63 10.38
N GLY A 19 13.04 -13.46 10.45
CA GLY A 19 12.39 -12.56 11.42
C GLY A 19 12.44 -11.07 11.05
N GLU A 20 13.04 -10.69 9.92
CA GLU A 20 13.06 -9.32 9.43
C GLU A 20 12.06 -9.15 8.27
N PRO A 21 11.10 -8.21 8.38
CA PRO A 21 10.21 -7.88 7.28
C PRO A 21 10.91 -6.98 6.27
N GLU A 22 10.70 -7.27 5.02
CA GLU A 22 11.36 -6.60 3.92
C GLU A 22 10.37 -6.40 2.76
N LEU A 23 10.48 -5.27 2.08
CA LEU A 23 9.76 -5.01 0.84
C LEU A 23 10.52 -5.64 -0.33
N TYR A 24 9.82 -6.45 -1.10
CA TYR A 24 10.30 -7.07 -2.32
C TYR A 24 9.54 -6.56 -3.54
N CYS A 25 10.24 -6.52 -4.65
CA CYS A 25 9.66 -6.38 -5.99
C CYS A 25 9.81 -7.73 -6.70
N LYS A 26 8.71 -8.29 -7.16
CA LYS A 26 8.68 -9.44 -8.07
C LYS A 26 8.53 -8.92 -9.49
N SER A 27 9.47 -9.23 -10.35
CA SER A 27 9.46 -8.83 -11.76
C SER A 27 9.78 -10.00 -12.68
N TRP A 28 9.29 -9.94 -13.91
CA TRP A 28 9.62 -10.92 -14.94
C TRP A 28 11.05 -10.69 -15.45
N ASN A 29 11.88 -11.72 -15.39
CA ASN A 29 13.24 -11.70 -15.91
C ASN A 29 13.30 -12.55 -17.18
N SER A 30 13.21 -11.88 -18.34
CA SER A 30 13.32 -12.53 -19.65
C SER A 30 14.75 -12.91 -20.05
N ASN A 31 15.76 -12.31 -19.39
CA ASN A 31 17.18 -12.54 -19.70
C ASN A 31 17.79 -13.70 -18.87
N ALA A 32 17.04 -14.33 -18.00
CA ALA A 32 17.49 -15.52 -17.31
C ALA A 32 17.60 -16.70 -18.29
N ALA A 33 18.51 -17.62 -18.03
CA ALA A 33 18.64 -18.87 -18.82
C ALA A 33 17.32 -19.65 -18.95
N THR A 34 16.48 -19.52 -17.92
CA THR A 34 15.07 -19.92 -17.94
C THR A 34 14.26 -18.68 -17.53
N PRO A 35 13.48 -18.08 -18.45
CA PRO A 35 12.67 -16.92 -18.12
C PRO A 35 11.71 -17.22 -16.95
N ALA A 36 11.74 -16.40 -15.90
CA ALA A 36 10.96 -16.62 -14.69
C ALA A 36 10.73 -15.30 -13.93
N PHE A 37 9.79 -15.33 -13.00
CA PHE A 37 9.68 -14.27 -12.00
C PHE A 37 10.82 -14.38 -10.99
N SER A 38 11.44 -13.24 -10.68
CA SER A 38 12.46 -13.10 -9.65
C SER A 38 12.05 -12.09 -8.59
N ASP A 39 12.41 -12.38 -7.34
CA ASP A 39 12.18 -11.48 -6.20
C ASP A 39 13.46 -10.67 -5.96
N THR A 40 13.35 -9.36 -5.98
CA THR A 40 14.45 -8.44 -5.64
C THR A 40 14.10 -7.68 -4.38
N GLN A 41 14.96 -7.72 -3.37
CA GLN A 41 14.81 -6.92 -2.16
C GLN A 41 14.95 -5.43 -2.48
N VAL A 42 14.00 -4.63 -2.00
CA VAL A 42 13.96 -3.17 -2.22
C VAL A 42 14.36 -2.42 -0.94
N VAL A 43 13.66 -2.68 0.17
CA VAL A 43 13.89 -2.00 1.45
C VAL A 43 13.70 -2.96 2.61
N ARG A 44 14.62 -2.93 3.59
CA ARG A 44 14.50 -3.65 4.86
C ARG A 44 13.66 -2.91 5.87
N GLY A 45 13.05 -3.65 6.78
CA GLY A 45 12.27 -3.11 7.90
C GLY A 45 10.88 -2.64 7.53
N VAL A 46 10.38 -2.93 6.35
CA VAL A 46 8.99 -2.62 5.96
C VAL A 46 8.06 -3.68 6.54
N GLU A 47 7.27 -3.31 7.55
CA GLU A 47 6.34 -4.22 8.23
C GLU A 47 4.99 -4.31 7.52
N THR A 48 4.56 -3.24 6.86
CA THR A 48 3.32 -3.23 6.06
C THR A 48 3.45 -2.28 4.87
N LEU A 49 2.79 -2.65 3.78
CA LEU A 49 2.55 -1.84 2.59
C LEU A 49 1.04 -1.83 2.35
N GLN A 50 0.46 -0.65 2.29
CA GLN A 50 -0.97 -0.46 2.07
C GLN A 50 -1.18 0.52 0.94
N ILE A 51 -2.19 0.25 0.12
CA ILE A 51 -2.51 1.07 -1.06
C ILE A 51 -4.02 1.28 -1.11
N VAL A 52 -4.41 2.54 -1.33
CA VAL A 52 -5.77 2.92 -1.70
C VAL A 52 -5.73 3.76 -2.96
N TYR A 53 -6.79 3.65 -3.73
CA TYR A 53 -6.94 4.31 -5.03
C TYR A 53 -7.99 5.41 -4.93
N GLY A 54 -7.64 6.58 -5.41
CA GLY A 54 -8.54 7.71 -5.55
C GLY A 54 -9.34 7.57 -6.84
N VAL A 55 -10.65 7.47 -6.70
CA VAL A 55 -11.58 7.24 -7.81
C VAL A 55 -12.38 8.50 -8.06
N ASP A 56 -12.37 8.95 -9.29
CA ASP A 56 -13.22 10.01 -9.83
C ASP A 56 -14.55 9.40 -10.29
N THR A 57 -15.66 9.89 -9.74
CA THR A 57 -17.00 9.39 -10.06
C THR A 57 -17.84 10.38 -10.87
N ASN A 58 -17.35 11.61 -11.07
CA ASN A 58 -18.06 12.70 -11.73
C ASN A 58 -17.32 13.22 -12.99
N ASN A 59 -16.13 12.68 -13.30
CA ASN A 59 -15.27 13.05 -14.43
C ASN A 59 -14.71 14.47 -14.36
N ASP A 60 -14.34 14.93 -13.15
CA ASP A 60 -13.66 16.22 -12.95
C ASP A 60 -12.14 16.09 -12.72
N GLU A 61 -11.60 14.87 -12.85
CA GLU A 61 -10.20 14.50 -12.64
C GLU A 61 -9.73 14.65 -11.18
N VAL A 62 -10.68 14.76 -10.24
CA VAL A 62 -10.40 14.80 -8.80
C VAL A 62 -10.92 13.52 -8.14
N ALA A 63 -10.20 13.01 -7.18
CA ALA A 63 -10.63 11.84 -6.44
C ALA A 63 -11.78 12.18 -5.48
N ASP A 64 -12.97 11.67 -5.73
CA ASP A 64 -14.15 11.80 -4.85
C ASP A 64 -14.13 10.80 -3.71
N LYS A 65 -13.56 9.61 -3.95
CA LYS A 65 -13.53 8.49 -3.00
C LYS A 65 -12.17 7.80 -3.02
N TRP A 66 -11.81 7.25 -1.87
CA TRP A 66 -10.62 6.42 -1.75
C TRP A 66 -11.03 4.98 -1.43
N LEU A 67 -10.65 4.04 -2.29
CA LEU A 67 -11.08 2.65 -2.23
C LEU A 67 -9.88 1.70 -2.25
N GLY A 68 -10.03 0.55 -1.58
CA GLY A 68 -9.14 -0.57 -1.80
C GLY A 68 -9.40 -1.24 -3.16
N ALA A 69 -8.39 -1.91 -3.71
CA ALA A 69 -8.49 -2.55 -5.03
C ALA A 69 -9.70 -3.50 -5.17
N ALA A 70 -10.05 -4.23 -4.11
CA ALA A 70 -11.19 -5.15 -4.12
C ALA A 70 -12.58 -4.47 -4.30
N SER A 71 -12.64 -3.14 -4.12
CA SER A 71 -13.86 -2.35 -4.28
C SER A 71 -13.94 -1.65 -5.64
N ILE A 72 -12.98 -1.90 -6.53
CA ILE A 72 -12.90 -1.32 -7.87
C ILE A 72 -13.17 -2.44 -8.87
N SER A 73 -14.10 -2.22 -9.79
CA SER A 73 -14.51 -3.23 -10.78
C SER A 73 -13.49 -3.36 -11.91
N ASP A 74 -13.25 -4.59 -12.34
CA ASP A 74 -12.52 -4.88 -13.58
C ASP A 74 -13.40 -4.68 -14.84
N ASP A 75 -14.73 -4.62 -14.66
CA ASP A 75 -15.67 -4.36 -15.75
C ASP A 75 -15.79 -2.85 -15.99
N PRO A 76 -15.41 -2.34 -17.17
CA PRO A 76 -15.51 -0.92 -17.49
C PRO A 76 -16.95 -0.39 -17.55
N ALA A 77 -17.96 -1.27 -17.64
CA ALA A 77 -19.37 -0.89 -17.60
C ALA A 77 -19.91 -0.68 -16.17
N VAL A 78 -19.15 -1.07 -15.15
CA VAL A 78 -19.52 -0.95 -13.73
C VAL A 78 -18.73 0.15 -13.08
N SER A 79 -19.38 1.12 -12.44
CA SER A 79 -18.71 2.18 -11.70
C SER A 79 -18.73 1.90 -10.20
N PRO A 80 -17.62 2.15 -9.45
CA PRO A 80 -16.31 2.58 -9.96
C PRO A 80 -15.51 1.42 -10.57
N ASN A 81 -14.78 1.70 -11.62
CA ASN A 81 -13.86 0.77 -12.28
C ASN A 81 -12.45 1.37 -12.41
N TRP A 82 -11.49 0.59 -12.92
CA TRP A 82 -10.10 1.01 -13.02
C TRP A 82 -9.87 2.22 -13.95
N ASN A 83 -10.77 2.51 -14.90
CA ASN A 83 -10.68 3.70 -15.74
C ASN A 83 -11.01 5.00 -14.98
N ASN A 84 -11.67 4.89 -13.83
CA ASN A 84 -12.00 6.03 -12.98
C ASN A 84 -10.89 6.35 -11.97
N VAL A 85 -9.79 5.58 -11.94
CA VAL A 85 -8.70 5.79 -10.98
C VAL A 85 -7.82 6.95 -11.43
N VAL A 86 -7.82 8.04 -10.66
CA VAL A 86 -7.04 9.26 -10.94
C VAL A 86 -5.90 9.47 -9.95
N ALA A 87 -5.87 8.72 -8.87
CA ALA A 87 -4.82 8.84 -7.85
C ALA A 87 -4.55 7.50 -7.16
N MET A 88 -3.37 7.38 -6.55
CA MET A 88 -3.00 6.28 -5.68
C MET A 88 -2.31 6.83 -4.43
N ARG A 89 -2.73 6.38 -3.26
CA ARG A 89 -2.06 6.66 -2.01
C ARG A 89 -1.41 5.40 -1.48
N VAL A 90 -0.12 5.49 -1.21
CA VAL A 90 0.70 4.41 -0.68
C VAL A 90 1.11 4.75 0.74
N GLY A 91 0.92 3.80 1.66
CA GLY A 91 1.33 3.91 3.04
C GLY A 91 2.20 2.73 3.45
N MET A 92 3.24 3.00 4.24
CA MET A 92 4.15 1.99 4.76
C MET A 92 4.46 2.25 6.22
N VAL A 93 4.72 1.18 6.98
CA VAL A 93 5.34 1.26 8.29
C VAL A 93 6.72 0.64 8.21
N LEU A 94 7.72 1.42 8.60
CA LEU A 94 9.10 0.97 8.72
C LEU A 94 9.50 0.85 10.18
N ARG A 95 10.24 -0.22 10.51
CA ARG A 95 10.83 -0.41 11.83
C ARG A 95 12.34 -0.21 11.82
N GLY A 96 12.83 0.28 12.93
CA GLY A 96 14.27 0.40 13.19
C GLY A 96 14.88 -0.92 13.68
N SER A 97 16.18 -0.88 13.93
CA SER A 97 16.92 -2.00 14.54
C SER A 97 16.43 -2.31 15.96
N VAL A 98 16.79 -3.48 16.48
CA VAL A 98 16.55 -3.84 17.88
C VAL A 98 17.15 -2.78 18.80
N GLY A 99 16.39 -2.35 19.82
CA GLY A 99 16.84 -1.31 20.76
C GLY A 99 16.76 0.13 20.25
N SER A 100 16.22 0.37 19.04
CA SER A 100 16.09 1.73 18.49
C SER A 100 15.08 2.61 19.23
N SER A 101 14.19 2.04 20.04
CA SER A 101 13.20 2.77 20.84
C SER A 101 13.66 3.06 22.27
N GLN A 102 14.93 3.35 22.50
CA GLN A 102 15.46 3.56 23.84
C GLN A 102 14.57 4.52 24.67
N GLY A 103 13.98 3.99 25.75
CA GLY A 103 13.21 4.77 26.74
C GLY A 103 11.74 5.02 26.39
N GLN A 104 11.21 4.57 25.29
CA GLN A 104 9.77 4.60 25.01
C GLN A 104 9.16 3.24 25.34
N SER A 105 8.64 3.12 26.56
CA SER A 105 7.74 2.02 26.93
C SER A 105 6.39 2.29 26.29
N ALA A 106 6.20 1.76 25.09
CA ALA A 106 4.93 1.82 24.43
C ALA A 106 4.03 0.69 24.92
N THR A 107 2.97 1.01 25.62
CA THR A 107 1.82 0.12 25.71
C THR A 107 1.20 0.01 24.32
N ALA A 108 0.96 -1.20 23.84
CA ALA A 108 0.61 -1.49 22.46
C ALA A 108 -0.58 -0.68 21.89
N SER A 109 -1.51 -0.21 22.74
CA SER A 109 -2.70 0.52 22.31
C SER A 109 -2.52 2.04 22.10
N GLU A 110 -1.46 2.64 22.67
CA GLU A 110 -1.25 4.10 22.59
C GLU A 110 -0.42 4.53 21.37
N ASN A 111 0.11 3.56 20.61
CA ASN A 111 1.04 3.82 19.50
C ASN A 111 0.58 3.26 18.16
N ASP A 112 -0.72 3.11 17.98
CA ASP A 112 -1.23 2.72 16.67
C ASP A 112 -0.75 3.68 15.58
N LEU A 113 -0.25 3.12 14.50
CA LEU A 113 0.20 3.85 13.34
C LEU A 113 -0.85 3.74 12.22
N TYR A 114 -1.00 4.82 11.50
CA TYR A 114 -1.95 4.94 10.40
C TYR A 114 -1.17 5.24 9.11
N PRO A 115 -0.65 4.21 8.44
CA PRO A 115 0.21 4.40 7.27
C PRO A 115 -0.46 5.17 6.14
N LEU A 116 -1.77 5.08 5.99
CA LEU A 116 -2.52 5.89 5.02
C LEU A 116 -3.04 7.22 5.59
N GLY A 117 -2.89 7.45 6.90
CA GLY A 117 -3.45 8.57 7.64
C GLY A 117 -4.77 8.21 8.32
N LYS A 118 -5.08 8.90 9.43
CA LYS A 118 -6.28 8.62 10.24
C LYS A 118 -7.60 8.77 9.48
N ALA A 119 -7.66 9.64 8.47
CA ALA A 119 -8.84 9.83 7.64
C ALA A 119 -9.25 8.59 6.83
N PHE A 120 -8.33 7.64 6.65
CA PHE A 120 -8.56 6.38 5.95
C PHE A 120 -8.81 5.19 6.90
N THR A 121 -9.06 5.48 8.17
CA THR A 121 -9.31 4.48 9.21
C THR A 121 -10.61 4.77 9.94
N CYS A 122 -11.10 3.79 10.68
CA CYS A 122 -12.38 3.88 11.40
C CYS A 122 -12.44 4.89 12.55
N GLU A 123 -11.34 5.50 12.95
CA GLU A 123 -11.37 6.41 14.11
C GLU A 123 -12.18 7.69 13.87
N ASN A 124 -12.42 8.05 12.63
CA ASN A 124 -13.02 9.34 12.29
C ASN A 124 -14.50 9.31 11.91
N THR A 125 -15.13 8.13 11.86
CA THR A 125 -16.56 8.02 11.53
C THR A 125 -17.25 6.98 12.40
N ALA A 126 -18.00 7.47 13.35
CA ALA A 126 -18.63 6.69 14.42
C ALA A 126 -19.71 5.69 13.98
N THR A 127 -19.99 5.47 12.70
CA THR A 127 -21.19 4.74 12.32
C THR A 127 -21.06 3.58 11.33
N SER A 128 -19.96 3.42 10.63
CA SER A 128 -19.79 2.25 9.73
C SER A 128 -18.34 2.01 9.34
N CYS A 129 -17.59 1.38 10.26
CA CYS A 129 -16.27 0.92 9.95
C CYS A 129 -16.33 -0.36 9.11
N THR A 130 -15.82 -0.32 7.90
CA THR A 130 -15.64 -1.53 7.12
C THR A 130 -14.44 -2.34 7.61
N PRO A 131 -14.42 -3.68 7.46
CA PRO A 131 -13.24 -4.49 7.78
C PRO A 131 -11.97 -4.01 7.06
N THR A 132 -12.10 -3.43 5.88
CA THR A 132 -10.99 -2.87 5.10
C THR A 132 -10.37 -1.65 5.77
N GLU A 133 -11.18 -0.76 6.32
CA GLU A 133 -10.69 0.44 7.03
C GLU A 133 -10.01 0.08 8.36
N ALA A 134 -10.53 -0.92 9.06
CA ALA A 134 -9.87 -1.45 10.27
C ALA A 134 -8.49 -2.03 9.96
N ALA A 135 -8.31 -2.65 8.79
CA ALA A 135 -7.04 -3.21 8.33
C ALA A 135 -5.98 -2.13 8.02
N HIS A 136 -6.37 -0.87 7.87
CA HIS A 136 -5.44 0.24 7.63
C HIS A 136 -4.71 0.71 8.90
N ARG A 137 -5.10 0.22 10.06
CA ARG A 137 -4.42 0.48 11.32
C ARG A 137 -3.31 -0.56 11.52
N PHE A 138 -2.15 -0.10 11.97
CA PHE A 138 -1.04 -0.95 12.35
C PHE A 138 -0.75 -0.79 13.84
N THR A 139 -0.92 -1.86 14.61
CA THR A 139 -0.59 -1.89 16.04
C THR A 139 0.82 -2.48 16.22
N PRO A 140 1.81 -1.68 16.64
CA PRO A 140 3.18 -2.15 16.82
C PRO A 140 3.27 -3.22 17.92
N PRO A 141 4.02 -4.31 17.72
CA PRO A 141 4.39 -5.20 18.80
C PRO A 141 5.35 -4.52 19.80
N ALA A 142 5.29 -4.93 21.07
CA ALA A 142 6.19 -4.45 22.12
C ALA A 142 7.56 -5.15 22.02
N ASP A 143 8.44 -4.68 21.15
CA ASP A 143 9.73 -5.29 20.83
C ASP A 143 10.95 -4.34 20.90
N ASN A 144 10.77 -3.18 21.55
CA ASN A 144 11.80 -2.14 21.71
C ASN A 144 12.36 -1.62 20.37
N ARG A 145 11.54 -1.60 19.32
CA ARG A 145 11.92 -1.04 18.02
C ARG A 145 11.10 0.21 17.73
N LEU A 146 11.76 1.25 17.28
CA LEU A 146 11.09 2.45 16.77
C LEU A 146 10.37 2.12 15.45
N ARG A 147 9.17 2.66 15.30
CA ARG A 147 8.39 2.55 14.07
C ARG A 147 7.93 3.91 13.60
N ARG A 148 7.89 4.06 12.29
CA ARG A 148 7.35 5.26 11.66
C ARG A 148 6.49 4.90 10.46
N ALA A 149 5.36 5.60 10.35
CA ALA A 149 4.51 5.54 9.17
C ALA A 149 4.98 6.59 8.15
N PHE A 150 4.96 6.20 6.90
CA PHE A 150 5.22 7.05 5.73
C PHE A 150 4.07 6.92 4.76
N ALA A 151 3.61 8.02 4.22
CA ALA A 151 2.58 8.02 3.20
C ALA A 151 2.94 9.00 2.07
N THR A 152 2.55 8.64 0.86
CA THR A 152 2.64 9.51 -0.31
C THR A 152 1.43 9.31 -1.20
N THR A 153 1.08 10.34 -1.96
CA THR A 153 -0.01 10.28 -2.93
C THR A 153 0.54 10.61 -4.31
N PHE A 154 0.21 9.79 -5.27
CA PHE A 154 0.52 9.98 -6.68
C PHE A 154 -0.78 10.31 -7.42
N MET A 155 -0.76 11.37 -8.22
CA MET A 155 -1.83 11.68 -9.14
C MET A 155 -1.48 11.08 -10.50
N PHE A 156 -2.42 10.39 -11.11
CA PHE A 156 -2.29 9.95 -12.49
C PHE A 156 -2.73 11.10 -13.39
N ARG A 157 -1.93 11.43 -14.37
CA ARG A 157 -2.43 12.29 -15.44
C ARG A 157 -3.40 11.44 -16.26
N SER A 158 -4.61 11.96 -16.48
CA SER A 158 -5.53 11.38 -17.45
C SER A 158 -4.78 11.21 -18.76
N GLY A 159 -4.70 9.98 -19.23
CA GLY A 159 -4.06 9.68 -20.50
C GLY A 159 -4.75 10.50 -21.57
N ILE A 160 -3.95 11.13 -22.41
CA ILE A 160 -4.44 11.73 -23.66
C ILE A 160 -5.21 10.64 -24.40
N GLN A 161 -6.54 10.79 -24.43
CA GLN A 161 -7.43 9.94 -25.24
C GLN A 161 -7.18 10.20 -26.71
#